data_d84b00620367a804a2512f5716ea39e9
#
_entry.id   d84b00620367a804a2512f5716ea39e9
#
_cell.length_a   1.000
_cell.length_b   1.000
_cell.length_c   1.000
_cell.angle_alpha   90.00
_cell.angle_beta   90.00
_cell.angle_gamma   90.00
#
_symmetry.space_group_name_H-M   'P 1'
#
loop_
_entity.id
_entity.type
_entity.pdbx_description
1 polymer ?
#
loop_
_entity_poly.entity_id
_entity_poly.type
_entity_poly.pdbx_seq_one_letter_code
_entity_poly.pdbx_strand_id
1 'polypeptide(L)'
;MPTATEGLTQQEVAERVARGQVNDVPAVPSRTVGQIVRANVFTRFTALLGSLLVVILIVGPIQDALFGFVLIANSGVGIFQELRAKRTLDGLAVLTSPQGRIVRDGEVREAPVTEVVLDDVLELQPGDQIVVDGEVLEAAALEVDESLLTGESEPVVKSAGQEVLSGSFVAAGSGRFRATRVGAEAYAARLAEQGRRFSLTRSELRTGIDQILRIVTWLIVPTATLLVISQLNSNASVREALRGSVAGTVAMVPEGLVLLTSVAFAVGVVRLARRRVLVQELPAVEALGSVTVICSDK
;
A
#
# COMPACT_ATOMS: atom_id res chain seq x y z
N MET A 1 8.53 -37.60 9.80
CA MET A 1 9.15 -36.33 9.40
C MET A 1 9.78 -36.56 8.04
N PRO A 2 9.61 -35.67 7.07
CA PRO A 2 10.19 -35.82 5.74
C PRO A 2 11.72 -35.86 5.83
N THR A 3 12.35 -36.74 5.04
CA THR A 3 13.80 -36.79 4.94
C THR A 3 14.30 -35.67 4.01
N ALA A 4 15.56 -35.29 4.12
CA ALA A 4 16.16 -34.25 3.25
C ALA A 4 16.11 -34.61 1.78
N THR A 5 15.99 -35.91 1.45
CA THR A 5 15.99 -36.41 0.08
C THR A 5 14.61 -36.60 -0.52
N GLU A 6 13.59 -36.92 0.27
CA GLU A 6 12.26 -37.26 -0.23
C GLU A 6 11.28 -36.08 -0.17
N GLY A 7 11.41 -35.21 0.84
CA GLY A 7 10.50 -34.10 1.06
C GLY A 7 9.07 -34.58 1.44
N LEU A 8 8.08 -33.72 1.26
CA LEU A 8 6.67 -34.03 1.47
C LEU A 8 6.03 -34.67 0.26
N THR A 9 5.09 -35.58 0.49
CA THR A 9 4.20 -36.11 -0.54
C THR A 9 3.09 -35.10 -0.89
N GLN A 10 2.47 -35.23 -2.05
CA GLN A 10 1.36 -34.36 -2.45
C GLN A 10 0.17 -34.41 -1.47
N GLN A 11 -0.07 -35.58 -0.88
CA GLN A 11 -1.14 -35.74 0.12
C GLN A 11 -0.84 -34.95 1.39
N GLU A 12 0.39 -35.02 1.89
CA GLU A 12 0.83 -34.25 3.07
C GLU A 12 0.80 -32.75 2.82
N VAL A 13 1.15 -32.30 1.62
CA VAL A 13 1.02 -30.90 1.21
C VAL A 13 -0.44 -30.46 1.26
N ALA A 14 -1.36 -31.24 0.69
CA ALA A 14 -2.79 -30.94 0.68
C ALA A 14 -3.36 -30.82 2.12
N GLU A 15 -2.91 -31.68 3.04
CA GLU A 15 -3.30 -31.60 4.46
C GLU A 15 -2.82 -30.30 5.13
N ARG A 16 -1.60 -29.83 4.83
CA ARG A 16 -1.06 -28.56 5.37
C ARG A 16 -1.76 -27.35 4.81
N VAL A 17 -2.06 -27.37 3.51
CA VAL A 17 -2.88 -26.35 2.86
C VAL A 17 -4.25 -26.27 3.51
N ALA A 18 -4.92 -27.41 3.75
CA ALA A 18 -6.23 -27.46 4.40
C ALA A 18 -6.20 -26.90 5.84
N ARG A 19 -5.05 -26.99 6.52
CA ARG A 19 -4.82 -26.43 7.87
C ARG A 19 -4.39 -24.96 7.85
N GLY A 20 -4.24 -24.33 6.67
CA GLY A 20 -3.76 -22.95 6.53
C GLY A 20 -2.27 -22.79 6.82
N GLN A 21 -1.49 -23.88 6.82
CA GLN A 21 -0.04 -23.88 7.08
C GLN A 21 0.76 -23.60 5.80
N VAL A 22 0.41 -22.51 5.13
CA VAL A 22 0.97 -22.08 3.84
C VAL A 22 1.72 -20.78 4.04
N ASN A 23 2.76 -20.54 3.25
CA ASN A 23 3.51 -19.29 3.25
C ASN A 23 2.73 -18.18 2.51
N ASP A 24 1.50 -17.96 2.93
CA ASP A 24 0.69 -16.85 2.46
C ASP A 24 1.06 -15.60 3.27
N VAL A 25 2.13 -14.93 2.82
CA VAL A 25 2.46 -13.59 3.34
C VAL A 25 1.59 -12.62 2.55
N PRO A 26 0.67 -11.89 3.21
CA PRO A 26 -0.11 -10.89 2.52
C PRO A 26 0.85 -9.94 1.81
N ALA A 27 0.82 -9.93 0.49
CA ALA A 27 1.51 -8.92 -0.31
C ALA A 27 1.19 -7.55 0.32
N VAL A 28 2.15 -6.63 0.27
CA VAL A 28 2.01 -5.27 0.83
C VAL A 28 0.56 -4.84 0.67
N PRO A 29 -0.17 -4.49 1.77
CA PRO A 29 -1.61 -4.28 1.69
C PRO A 29 -1.89 -3.12 0.76
N SER A 30 -2.14 -3.44 -0.50
CA SER A 30 -2.68 -2.48 -1.42
C SER A 30 -4.11 -2.19 -0.99
N ARG A 31 -4.50 -0.92 -0.95
CA ARG A 31 -5.88 -0.54 -0.59
C ARG A 31 -6.88 -1.31 -1.45
N THR A 32 -7.92 -1.84 -0.82
CA THR A 32 -9.02 -2.46 -1.57
C THR A 32 -9.77 -1.40 -2.38
N VAL A 33 -10.43 -1.83 -3.46
CA VAL A 33 -11.26 -0.93 -4.28
C VAL A 33 -12.28 -0.16 -3.43
N GLY A 34 -12.90 -0.83 -2.45
CA GLY A 34 -13.84 -0.19 -1.53
C GLY A 34 -13.19 0.89 -0.65
N GLN A 35 -11.96 0.67 -0.19
CA GLN A 35 -11.20 1.67 0.57
C GLN A 35 -10.83 2.86 -0.30
N ILE A 36 -10.46 2.64 -1.57
CA ILE A 36 -10.16 3.69 -2.54
C ILE A 36 -11.39 4.56 -2.77
N VAL A 37 -12.53 3.95 -3.08
CA VAL A 37 -13.79 4.66 -3.29
C VAL A 37 -14.16 5.47 -2.04
N ARG A 38 -14.13 4.83 -0.87
CA ARG A 38 -14.45 5.51 0.39
C ARG A 38 -13.52 6.69 0.68
N ALA A 39 -12.21 6.55 0.44
CA ALA A 39 -11.23 7.61 0.67
C ALA A 39 -11.40 8.81 -0.25
N ASN A 40 -11.89 8.60 -1.48
CA ASN A 40 -12.11 9.67 -2.46
C ASN A 40 -13.53 10.29 -2.37
N VAL A 41 -14.52 9.54 -1.92
CA VAL A 41 -15.91 10.04 -1.79
C VAL A 41 -16.13 10.70 -0.43
N PHE A 42 -15.63 10.14 0.67
CA PHE A 42 -15.86 10.68 2.01
C PHE A 42 -14.70 11.56 2.47
N THR A 43 -14.39 12.61 1.72
CA THR A 43 -13.45 13.66 2.13
C THR A 43 -14.21 14.82 2.80
N ARG A 44 -13.51 15.64 3.58
CA ARG A 44 -14.07 16.87 4.17
C ARG A 44 -14.62 17.80 3.10
N PHE A 45 -13.92 17.89 1.98
CA PHE A 45 -14.30 18.66 0.80
C PHE A 45 -15.63 18.17 0.21
N THR A 46 -15.73 16.84 -0.03
CA THR A 46 -16.95 16.22 -0.55
C THR A 46 -18.12 16.35 0.43
N ALA A 47 -17.87 16.26 1.73
CA ALA A 47 -18.89 16.43 2.75
C ALA A 47 -19.44 17.87 2.76
N LEU A 48 -18.55 18.87 2.66
CA LEU A 48 -18.95 20.27 2.61
C LEU A 48 -19.80 20.57 1.35
N LEU A 49 -19.25 20.30 0.17
CA LEU A 49 -19.95 20.55 -1.09
C LEU A 49 -21.21 19.68 -1.25
N GLY A 50 -21.14 18.43 -0.77
CA GLY A 50 -22.29 17.53 -0.77
C GLY A 50 -23.43 18.03 0.10
N SER A 51 -23.13 18.63 1.26
CA SER A 51 -24.17 19.26 2.10
C SER A 51 -24.81 20.48 1.42
N LEU A 52 -24.01 21.31 0.76
CA LEU A 52 -24.50 22.44 -0.02
C LEU A 52 -25.35 21.97 -1.24
N LEU A 53 -24.93 20.88 -1.89
CA LEU A 53 -25.69 20.27 -2.97
C LEU A 53 -27.05 19.76 -2.50
N VAL A 54 -27.13 19.12 -1.36
CA VAL A 54 -28.38 18.67 -0.77
C VAL A 54 -29.33 19.88 -0.51
N VAL A 55 -28.78 20.95 0.08
CA VAL A 55 -29.58 22.19 0.31
C VAL A 55 -30.12 22.75 -1.00
N ILE A 56 -29.27 22.88 -2.05
CA ILE A 56 -29.71 23.46 -3.31
C ILE A 56 -30.74 22.59 -4.06
N LEU A 57 -30.62 21.27 -3.95
CA LEU A 57 -31.61 20.34 -4.55
C LEU A 57 -33.00 20.45 -3.88
N ILE A 58 -33.06 20.87 -2.60
CA ILE A 58 -34.31 21.07 -1.87
C ILE A 58 -34.94 22.44 -2.18
N VAL A 59 -34.08 23.48 -2.26
CA VAL A 59 -34.56 24.88 -2.31
C VAL A 59 -34.45 25.51 -3.68
N GLY A 60 -33.52 25.05 -4.54
CA GLY A 60 -33.20 25.66 -5.84
C GLY A 60 -33.72 24.88 -7.04
N PRO A 61 -33.62 25.46 -8.24
CA PRO A 61 -33.80 24.73 -9.48
C PRO A 61 -32.56 23.85 -9.75
N ILE A 62 -32.74 22.79 -10.55
CA ILE A 62 -31.67 21.82 -10.85
C ILE A 62 -30.43 22.43 -11.52
N GLN A 63 -30.62 23.56 -12.20
CA GLN A 63 -29.52 24.31 -12.84
C GLN A 63 -28.49 24.81 -11.82
N ASP A 64 -28.91 25.18 -10.63
CA ASP A 64 -28.03 25.64 -9.56
C ASP A 64 -27.22 24.49 -8.93
N ALA A 65 -27.66 23.24 -9.15
CA ALA A 65 -26.94 22.03 -8.70
C ALA A 65 -25.84 21.58 -9.64
N LEU A 66 -25.57 22.31 -10.75
CA LEU A 66 -24.53 21.94 -11.72
C LEU A 66 -23.11 21.83 -11.12
N PHE A 67 -22.80 22.55 -10.04
CA PHE A 67 -21.54 22.37 -9.33
C PHE A 67 -21.38 20.95 -8.74
N GLY A 68 -22.49 20.24 -8.52
CA GLY A 68 -22.46 18.83 -8.12
C GLY A 68 -21.78 17.92 -9.16
N PHE A 69 -21.81 18.32 -10.44
CA PHE A 69 -21.06 17.62 -11.48
C PHE A 69 -19.53 17.67 -11.23
N VAL A 70 -19.04 18.83 -10.79
CA VAL A 70 -17.62 18.99 -10.43
C VAL A 70 -17.24 18.06 -9.27
N LEU A 71 -18.12 17.91 -8.30
CA LEU A 71 -17.94 17.00 -7.17
C LEU A 71 -17.83 15.54 -7.64
N ILE A 72 -18.72 15.10 -8.52
CA ILE A 72 -18.73 13.77 -9.10
C ILE A 72 -17.49 13.55 -9.96
N ALA A 73 -17.17 14.52 -10.82
CA ALA A 73 -16.01 14.46 -11.71
C ALA A 73 -14.70 14.36 -10.90
N ASN A 74 -14.57 15.19 -9.87
CA ASN A 74 -13.37 15.21 -9.02
C ASN A 74 -13.16 13.88 -8.27
N SER A 75 -14.23 13.34 -7.66
CA SER A 75 -14.21 12.03 -7.02
C SER A 75 -13.91 10.91 -8.02
N GLY A 76 -14.52 10.98 -9.21
CA GLY A 76 -14.31 10.01 -10.29
C GLY A 76 -12.88 10.02 -10.81
N VAL A 77 -12.29 11.19 -11.02
CA VAL A 77 -10.87 11.34 -11.42
C VAL A 77 -9.96 10.77 -10.35
N GLY A 78 -10.17 11.08 -9.07
CA GLY A 78 -9.39 10.54 -7.96
C GLY A 78 -9.45 9.00 -7.89
N ILE A 79 -10.65 8.43 -7.96
CA ILE A 79 -10.85 6.97 -7.98
C ILE A 79 -10.16 6.34 -9.19
N PHE A 80 -10.34 6.90 -10.38
CA PHE A 80 -9.74 6.39 -11.61
C PHE A 80 -8.21 6.38 -11.54
N GLN A 81 -7.60 7.48 -11.08
CA GLN A 81 -6.16 7.61 -10.93
C GLN A 81 -5.59 6.58 -9.94
N GLU A 82 -6.23 6.42 -8.76
CA GLU A 82 -5.78 5.50 -7.73
C GLU A 82 -5.96 4.03 -8.15
N LEU A 83 -7.05 3.69 -8.85
CA LEU A 83 -7.27 2.36 -9.42
C LEU A 83 -6.25 2.04 -10.53
N ARG A 84 -5.91 3.04 -11.36
CA ARG A 84 -4.89 2.86 -12.39
C ARG A 84 -3.51 2.63 -11.78
N ALA A 85 -3.13 3.43 -10.78
CA ALA A 85 -1.88 3.24 -10.04
C ALA A 85 -1.82 1.85 -9.40
N LYS A 86 -2.90 1.44 -8.70
CA LYS A 86 -3.02 0.09 -8.11
C LYS A 86 -2.79 -1.01 -9.14
N ARG A 87 -3.49 -0.98 -10.29
CA ARG A 87 -3.33 -2.01 -11.33
C ARG A 87 -1.91 -2.11 -11.87
N THR A 88 -1.23 -0.97 -12.02
CA THR A 88 0.17 -0.95 -12.46
C THR A 88 1.08 -1.60 -11.41
N LEU A 89 0.86 -1.32 -10.13
CA LEU A 89 1.62 -1.91 -9.02
C LEU A 89 1.36 -3.41 -8.89
N ASP A 90 0.11 -3.84 -8.93
CA ASP A 90 -0.28 -5.25 -8.85
C ASP A 90 0.34 -6.06 -10.01
N GLY A 91 0.39 -5.49 -11.23
CA GLY A 91 1.02 -6.13 -12.40
C GLY A 91 2.55 -6.28 -12.29
N LEU A 92 3.22 -5.38 -11.57
CA LEU A 92 4.67 -5.48 -11.34
C LEU A 92 5.00 -6.46 -10.21
N ALA A 93 4.16 -6.58 -9.20
CA ALA A 93 4.34 -7.51 -8.09
C ALA A 93 4.36 -8.98 -8.56
N VAL A 94 3.56 -9.31 -9.57
CA VAL A 94 3.52 -10.67 -10.16
C VAL A 94 4.84 -11.03 -10.84
N LEU A 95 5.52 -10.07 -11.47
CA LEU A 95 6.79 -10.29 -12.20
C LEU A 95 8.01 -10.46 -11.27
N THR A 96 7.89 -10.07 -10.01
CA THR A 96 8.96 -10.11 -9.01
C THR A 96 8.70 -11.11 -7.88
N SER A 97 7.71 -11.99 -8.03
CA SER A 97 7.47 -13.04 -7.03
C SER A 97 8.69 -13.94 -6.89
N PRO A 98 9.31 -14.01 -5.72
CA PRO A 98 10.43 -14.92 -5.50
C PRO A 98 10.01 -16.36 -5.76
N GLN A 99 10.93 -17.15 -6.29
CA GLN A 99 10.76 -18.59 -6.48
C GLN A 99 11.60 -19.32 -5.45
N GLY A 100 11.15 -20.47 -5.00
CA GLY A 100 11.90 -21.37 -4.13
C GLY A 100 12.05 -22.74 -4.78
N ARG A 101 13.19 -23.40 -4.54
CA ARG A 101 13.38 -24.80 -4.95
C ARG A 101 12.89 -25.71 -3.84
N ILE A 102 11.78 -26.39 -4.08
CA ILE A 102 11.09 -27.26 -3.11
C ILE A 102 11.34 -28.73 -3.52
N VAL A 103 11.67 -29.55 -2.53
CA VAL A 103 11.81 -31.00 -2.69
C VAL A 103 10.50 -31.65 -2.28
N ARG A 104 9.83 -32.31 -3.21
CA ARG A 104 8.60 -33.08 -2.94
C ARG A 104 8.59 -34.35 -3.75
N ASP A 105 8.13 -35.46 -3.16
CA ASP A 105 8.14 -36.80 -3.76
C ASP A 105 9.53 -37.20 -4.35
N GLY A 106 10.63 -36.73 -3.71
CA GLY A 106 12.01 -36.97 -4.15
C GLY A 106 12.48 -36.11 -5.33
N GLU A 107 11.67 -35.22 -5.85
CA GLU A 107 12.00 -34.33 -6.96
C GLU A 107 12.14 -32.88 -6.53
N VAL A 108 13.16 -32.18 -7.06
CA VAL A 108 13.33 -30.74 -6.88
C VAL A 108 12.57 -30.01 -7.96
N ARG A 109 11.68 -29.08 -7.53
CA ARG A 109 10.95 -28.22 -8.46
C ARG A 109 11.00 -26.76 -8.03
N GLU A 110 11.03 -25.85 -8.98
CA GLU A 110 10.80 -24.44 -8.71
C GLU A 110 9.31 -24.17 -8.52
N ALA A 111 8.98 -23.46 -7.47
CA ALA A 111 7.61 -23.04 -7.17
C ALA A 111 7.58 -21.65 -6.57
N PRO A 112 6.49 -20.90 -6.75
CA PRO A 112 6.28 -19.64 -6.06
C PRO A 112 6.40 -19.81 -4.54
N VAL A 113 7.02 -18.85 -3.87
CA VAL A 113 7.19 -18.90 -2.39
C VAL A 113 5.85 -19.01 -1.66
N THR A 114 4.75 -18.57 -2.27
CA THR A 114 3.40 -18.70 -1.72
C THR A 114 2.86 -20.13 -1.69
N GLU A 115 3.50 -21.07 -2.42
CA GLU A 115 3.15 -22.49 -2.41
C GLU A 115 3.91 -23.30 -1.35
N VAL A 116 4.90 -22.69 -0.68
CA VAL A 116 5.65 -23.33 0.40
C VAL A 116 4.72 -23.58 1.58
N VAL A 117 4.78 -24.79 2.11
CA VAL A 117 4.00 -25.17 3.33
C VAL A 117 4.93 -25.51 4.48
N LEU A 118 4.38 -25.57 5.69
CA LEU A 118 5.10 -26.01 6.87
C LEU A 118 5.66 -27.42 6.64
N ASP A 119 6.88 -27.68 7.11
CA ASP A 119 7.67 -28.90 6.92
C ASP A 119 8.12 -29.20 5.46
N ASP A 120 7.89 -28.32 4.50
CA ASP A 120 8.52 -28.46 3.18
C ASP A 120 10.06 -28.47 3.31
N VAL A 121 10.68 -29.24 2.46
CA VAL A 121 12.13 -29.24 2.30
C VAL A 121 12.50 -28.34 1.13
N LEU A 122 13.36 -27.35 1.37
CA LEU A 122 13.84 -26.44 0.34
C LEU A 122 15.35 -26.64 0.11
N GLU A 123 15.76 -26.57 -1.16
CA GLU A 123 17.14 -26.60 -1.58
C GLU A 123 17.69 -25.16 -1.71
N LEU A 124 18.91 -24.96 -1.23
CA LEU A 124 19.64 -23.70 -1.24
C LEU A 124 20.86 -23.77 -2.12
N GLN A 125 21.06 -22.75 -2.95
CA GLN A 125 22.24 -22.53 -3.77
C GLN A 125 22.74 -21.09 -3.62
N PRO A 126 24.00 -20.80 -3.98
CA PRO A 126 24.55 -19.45 -3.88
C PRO A 126 23.69 -18.41 -4.62
N GLY A 127 23.36 -17.31 -3.93
CA GLY A 127 22.50 -16.25 -4.44
C GLY A 127 21.01 -16.43 -4.16
N ASP A 128 20.57 -17.57 -3.61
CA ASP A 128 19.18 -17.76 -3.24
C ASP A 128 18.80 -16.96 -2.02
N GLN A 129 17.58 -16.46 -2.04
CA GLN A 129 16.94 -15.89 -0.86
C GLN A 129 16.28 -17.00 -0.04
N ILE A 130 16.50 -17.01 1.27
CA ILE A 130 15.78 -17.86 2.20
C ILE A 130 14.40 -17.26 2.41
N VAL A 131 13.36 -17.97 1.93
CA VAL A 131 12.01 -17.43 1.80
C VAL A 131 11.11 -17.72 3.00
N VAL A 132 11.47 -18.72 3.82
CA VAL A 132 10.78 -19.11 5.06
C VAL A 132 11.81 -19.44 6.12
N ASP A 133 11.43 -19.37 7.41
CA ASP A 133 12.35 -19.82 8.46
C ASP A 133 12.40 -21.34 8.49
N GLY A 134 13.57 -21.88 8.81
CA GLY A 134 13.74 -23.32 8.82
C GLY A 134 14.94 -23.81 9.59
N GLU A 135 15.04 -25.14 9.66
CA GLU A 135 16.16 -25.87 10.25
C GLU A 135 16.96 -26.55 9.14
N VAL A 136 18.25 -26.31 9.11
CA VAL A 136 19.17 -26.93 8.14
C VAL A 136 19.21 -28.44 8.37
N LEU A 137 18.92 -29.21 7.32
CA LEU A 137 19.01 -30.67 7.34
C LEU A 137 20.39 -31.15 6.82
N GLU A 138 20.88 -30.52 5.75
CA GLU A 138 22.15 -30.81 5.10
C GLU A 138 22.83 -29.51 4.70
N ALA A 139 24.14 -29.43 4.93
CA ALA A 139 24.96 -28.28 4.56
C ALA A 139 26.26 -28.72 3.92
N ALA A 140 26.61 -28.14 2.78
CA ALA A 140 27.90 -28.27 2.12
C ALA A 140 28.56 -26.89 2.06
N ALA A 141 29.33 -26.55 3.11
CA ALA A 141 29.97 -25.25 3.31
C ALA A 141 28.95 -24.07 3.15
N LEU A 142 27.77 -24.23 3.74
CA LEU A 142 26.69 -23.25 3.63
C LEU A 142 27.02 -21.99 4.44
N GLU A 143 27.15 -20.86 3.77
CA GLU A 143 27.34 -19.54 4.35
C GLU A 143 26.11 -18.68 4.03
N VAL A 144 25.53 -18.08 5.06
CA VAL A 144 24.30 -17.27 4.96
C VAL A 144 24.59 -15.83 5.37
N ASP A 145 24.30 -14.90 4.49
CA ASP A 145 24.32 -13.47 4.75
C ASP A 145 23.01 -13.06 5.46
N GLU A 146 23.11 -12.73 6.72
CA GLU A 146 22.01 -12.26 7.57
C GLU A 146 22.06 -10.73 7.77
N SER A 147 22.83 -10.00 6.99
CA SER A 147 23.05 -8.55 7.16
C SER A 147 21.76 -7.73 7.11
N LEU A 148 20.79 -8.11 6.29
CA LEU A 148 19.48 -7.45 6.25
C LEU A 148 18.65 -7.62 7.53
N LEU A 149 18.98 -8.61 8.35
CA LEU A 149 18.26 -8.93 9.58
C LEU A 149 18.98 -8.41 10.83
N THR A 150 20.31 -8.53 10.84
CA THR A 150 21.16 -8.23 12.00
C THR A 150 21.95 -6.93 11.85
N GLY A 151 22.16 -6.48 10.62
CA GLY A 151 23.07 -5.36 10.29
C GLY A 151 24.55 -5.75 10.21
N GLU A 152 24.89 -7.02 10.48
CA GLU A 152 26.27 -7.52 10.43
C GLU A 152 26.59 -8.05 9.04
N SER A 153 27.67 -7.58 8.43
CA SER A 153 28.04 -7.88 7.03
C SER A 153 28.80 -9.21 6.86
N GLU A 154 29.19 -9.88 7.92
CA GLU A 154 29.97 -11.12 7.85
C GLU A 154 29.01 -12.31 7.70
N PRO A 155 29.14 -13.13 6.63
CA PRO A 155 28.30 -14.31 6.47
C PRO A 155 28.51 -15.33 7.59
N VAL A 156 27.43 -15.95 8.02
CA VAL A 156 27.42 -16.95 9.10
C VAL A 156 27.44 -18.35 8.50
N VAL A 157 28.43 -19.16 8.90
CA VAL A 157 28.46 -20.57 8.50
C VAL A 157 27.35 -21.33 9.20
N LYS A 158 26.55 -22.07 8.42
CA LYS A 158 25.44 -22.88 8.93
C LYS A 158 25.74 -24.37 8.78
N SER A 159 25.40 -25.11 9.83
CA SER A 159 25.55 -26.57 9.91
C SER A 159 24.18 -27.23 10.13
N ALA A 160 24.08 -28.54 9.91
CA ALA A 160 22.86 -29.30 10.16
C ALA A 160 22.35 -29.09 11.59
N GLY A 161 21.05 -28.92 11.78
CA GLY A 161 20.41 -28.60 13.04
C GLY A 161 20.38 -27.12 13.42
N GLN A 162 21.03 -26.24 12.64
CA GLN A 162 20.98 -24.80 12.89
C GLN A 162 19.80 -24.14 12.15
N GLU A 163 19.33 -23.03 12.72
CA GLU A 163 18.24 -22.27 12.17
C GLU A 163 18.73 -21.35 11.03
N VAL A 164 17.92 -21.24 9.99
CA VAL A 164 18.00 -20.21 8.94
C VAL A 164 16.74 -19.35 8.97
N LEU A 165 16.91 -18.06 8.74
CA LEU A 165 15.83 -17.07 8.86
C LEU A 165 15.42 -16.53 7.50
N SER A 166 14.13 -16.38 7.29
CA SER A 166 13.58 -15.71 6.10
C SER A 166 14.09 -14.29 5.96
N GLY A 167 14.40 -13.88 4.72
CA GLY A 167 14.97 -12.56 4.42
C GLY A 167 16.50 -12.55 4.32
N SER A 168 17.21 -13.61 4.72
CA SER A 168 18.64 -13.78 4.49
C SER A 168 18.93 -14.36 3.11
N PHE A 169 20.22 -14.36 2.69
CA PHE A 169 20.67 -14.84 1.40
C PHE A 169 21.82 -15.85 1.56
N VAL A 170 21.88 -16.81 0.65
CA VAL A 170 23.01 -17.73 0.59
C VAL A 170 24.20 -17.03 -0.06
N ALA A 171 25.25 -16.78 0.72
CA ALA A 171 26.49 -16.16 0.25
C ALA A 171 27.38 -17.16 -0.48
N ALA A 172 27.52 -18.39 0.07
CA ALA A 172 28.33 -19.47 -0.52
C ALA A 172 27.82 -20.84 -0.06
N GLY A 173 28.29 -21.90 -0.74
CA GLY A 173 27.94 -23.26 -0.43
C GLY A 173 26.51 -23.63 -0.86
N SER A 174 26.03 -24.77 -0.38
CA SER A 174 24.68 -25.28 -0.67
C SER A 174 24.14 -26.08 0.50
N GLY A 175 22.84 -26.32 0.52
CA GLY A 175 22.23 -27.09 1.59
C GLY A 175 20.76 -27.38 1.35
N ARG A 176 20.16 -28.11 2.27
CA ARG A 176 18.70 -28.31 2.34
C ARG A 176 18.22 -27.98 3.74
N PHE A 177 17.10 -27.34 3.84
CA PHE A 177 16.48 -27.01 5.11
C PHE A 177 14.99 -27.34 5.09
N ARG A 178 14.44 -27.61 6.26
CA ARG A 178 13.00 -27.85 6.47
C ARG A 178 12.35 -26.59 6.99
N ALA A 179 11.26 -26.18 6.37
CA ALA A 179 10.45 -25.04 6.81
C ALA A 179 9.83 -25.29 8.19
N THR A 180 10.12 -24.42 9.16
CA THR A 180 9.61 -24.48 10.53
C THR A 180 8.59 -23.39 10.84
N ARG A 181 8.65 -22.26 10.11
CA ARG A 181 7.69 -21.16 10.21
C ARG A 181 7.41 -20.63 8.81
N VAL A 182 6.13 -20.43 8.51
CA VAL A 182 5.63 -19.96 7.21
C VAL A 182 4.64 -18.80 7.39
N GLY A 183 4.40 -18.02 6.35
CA GLY A 183 3.43 -16.96 6.34
C GLY A 183 3.73 -15.85 7.36
N ALA A 184 2.74 -15.43 8.12
CA ALA A 184 2.86 -14.35 9.11
C ALA A 184 3.78 -14.70 10.29
N GLU A 185 4.08 -15.99 10.51
CA GLU A 185 4.96 -16.45 11.59
C GLU A 185 6.45 -16.39 11.21
N ALA A 186 6.76 -16.28 9.91
CA ALA A 186 8.12 -16.15 9.42
C ALA A 186 8.78 -14.85 9.93
N TYR A 187 10.08 -14.90 10.19
CA TYR A 187 10.85 -13.79 10.78
C TYR A 187 10.75 -12.52 9.95
N ALA A 188 10.96 -12.61 8.63
CA ALA A 188 10.85 -11.47 7.74
C ALA A 188 9.45 -10.83 7.76
N ALA A 189 8.40 -11.65 7.83
CA ALA A 189 7.03 -11.15 7.90
C ALA A 189 6.76 -10.39 9.20
N ARG A 190 7.26 -10.90 10.34
CA ARG A 190 7.16 -10.23 11.64
C ARG A 190 7.96 -8.92 11.68
N LEU A 191 9.16 -8.93 11.12
CA LEU A 191 9.99 -7.73 11.03
C LEU A 191 9.33 -6.65 10.15
N ALA A 192 8.79 -7.06 9.00
CA ALA A 192 8.04 -6.17 8.12
C ALA A 192 6.80 -5.58 8.79
N GLU A 193 6.08 -6.36 9.60
CA GLU A 193 4.92 -5.86 10.36
C GLU A 193 5.32 -4.85 11.45
N GLN A 194 6.46 -5.06 12.11
CA GLN A 194 7.02 -4.07 13.04
C GLN A 194 7.41 -2.78 12.32
N GLY A 195 8.04 -2.89 11.14
CA GLY A 195 8.39 -1.74 10.30
C GLY A 195 7.17 -0.96 9.81
N ARG A 196 6.05 -1.63 9.52
CA ARG A 196 4.78 -0.98 9.13
C ARG A 196 4.23 -0.02 10.18
N ARG A 197 4.45 -0.25 11.45
CA ARG A 197 4.00 0.64 12.53
C ARG A 197 4.74 1.97 12.52
N PHE A 198 5.88 2.07 11.83
CA PHE A 198 6.77 3.23 11.88
C PHE A 198 6.72 4.16 10.66
N SER A 199 6.11 3.83 9.54
CA SER A 199 6.21 4.68 8.34
C SER A 199 4.90 4.89 7.60
N LEU A 200 4.09 5.80 8.09
CA LEU A 200 3.25 6.61 7.23
C LEU A 200 4.10 7.83 6.83
N THR A 201 4.66 7.81 5.63
CA THR A 201 5.33 8.99 5.07
C THR A 201 4.31 10.11 5.00
N ARG A 202 4.42 11.08 5.92
CA ARG A 202 3.52 12.25 5.93
C ARG A 202 3.93 13.16 4.79
N SER A 203 3.06 13.32 3.81
CA SER A 203 3.21 14.36 2.78
C SER A 203 3.01 15.72 3.44
N GLU A 204 4.03 16.57 3.41
CA GLU A 204 3.94 17.95 3.91
C GLU A 204 2.98 18.77 3.07
N LEU A 205 2.98 18.58 1.75
CA LEU A 205 2.05 19.19 0.81
C LEU A 205 0.60 18.83 1.14
N ARG A 206 0.33 17.55 1.36
CA ARG A 206 -1.02 17.09 1.71
C ARG A 206 -1.46 17.63 3.08
N THR A 207 -0.54 17.66 4.03
CA THR A 207 -0.80 18.24 5.36
C THR A 207 -1.06 19.75 5.26
N GLY A 208 -0.29 20.47 4.45
CA GLY A 208 -0.49 21.90 4.19
C GLY A 208 -1.84 22.19 3.52
N ILE A 209 -2.22 21.38 2.53
CA ILE A 209 -3.53 21.49 1.86
C ILE A 209 -4.66 21.22 2.84
N ASP A 210 -4.57 20.15 3.64
CA ASP A 210 -5.57 19.83 4.66
C ASP A 210 -5.69 20.96 5.72
N GLN A 211 -4.60 21.63 6.02
CA GLN A 211 -4.60 22.80 6.92
C GLN A 211 -5.29 24.01 6.28
N ILE A 212 -4.98 24.33 5.01
CA ILE A 212 -5.66 25.38 4.25
C ILE A 212 -7.15 25.08 4.16
N LEU A 213 -7.53 23.87 3.78
CA LEU A 213 -8.93 23.46 3.68
C LEU A 213 -9.65 23.56 5.03
N ARG A 214 -8.96 23.26 6.13
CA ARG A 214 -9.52 23.41 7.48
C ARG A 214 -9.79 24.87 7.80
N ILE A 215 -8.84 25.76 7.50
CA ILE A 215 -8.99 27.22 7.72
C ILE A 215 -10.15 27.75 6.87
N VAL A 216 -10.19 27.39 5.58
CA VAL A 216 -11.27 27.78 4.67
C VAL A 216 -12.62 27.29 5.17
N THR A 217 -12.72 26.03 5.60
CA THR A 217 -13.95 25.45 6.16
C THR A 217 -14.42 26.25 7.41
N TRP A 218 -13.50 26.64 8.30
CA TRP A 218 -13.84 27.46 9.45
C TRP A 218 -14.31 28.86 9.07
N LEU A 219 -13.75 29.47 8.02
CA LEU A 219 -14.18 30.77 7.49
C LEU A 219 -15.53 30.71 6.76
N ILE A 220 -15.82 29.60 6.10
CA ILE A 220 -17.08 29.39 5.37
C ILE A 220 -18.29 29.44 6.31
N VAL A 221 -18.21 28.85 7.50
CA VAL A 221 -19.35 28.77 8.43
C VAL A 221 -19.85 30.18 8.83
N PRO A 222 -19.03 31.09 9.37
CA PRO A 222 -19.52 32.43 9.70
C PRO A 222 -19.91 33.24 8.45
N THR A 223 -19.20 33.09 7.34
CA THR A 223 -19.50 33.82 6.11
C THR A 223 -20.83 33.38 5.50
N ALA A 224 -21.09 32.06 5.45
CA ALA A 224 -22.37 31.53 5.01
C ALA A 224 -23.52 32.01 5.90
N THR A 225 -23.30 32.06 7.22
CA THR A 225 -24.28 32.56 8.16
C THR A 225 -24.58 34.05 7.92
N LEU A 226 -23.52 34.87 7.73
CA LEU A 226 -23.68 36.29 7.40
C LEU A 226 -24.40 36.50 6.06
N LEU A 227 -24.10 35.67 5.04
CA LEU A 227 -24.79 35.72 3.76
C LEU A 227 -26.28 35.41 3.92
N VAL A 228 -26.66 34.41 4.68
CA VAL A 228 -28.07 34.09 4.96
C VAL A 228 -28.75 35.26 5.66
N ILE A 229 -28.17 35.81 6.71
CA ILE A 229 -28.73 36.95 7.46
C ILE A 229 -28.87 38.17 6.55
N SER A 230 -27.84 38.49 5.75
CA SER A 230 -27.87 39.62 4.81
C SER A 230 -28.97 39.48 3.77
N GLN A 231 -29.11 38.30 3.21
CA GLN A 231 -30.17 38.01 2.20
C GLN A 231 -31.58 38.10 2.81
N LEU A 232 -31.77 37.60 4.03
CA LEU A 232 -33.05 37.69 4.72
C LEU A 232 -33.43 39.14 5.08
N ASN A 233 -32.45 39.95 5.46
CA ASN A 233 -32.65 41.38 5.74
C ASN A 233 -32.96 42.21 4.49
N SER A 234 -32.64 41.71 3.31
CA SER A 234 -32.92 42.34 2.02
C SER A 234 -34.31 42.02 1.47
N ASN A 235 -35.25 41.55 2.30
CA ASN A 235 -36.60 41.13 1.93
C ASN A 235 -36.65 39.96 0.91
N ALA A 236 -35.56 39.18 0.78
CA ALA A 236 -35.56 37.97 -0.02
C ALA A 236 -36.39 36.88 0.65
N SER A 237 -37.07 36.08 -0.14
CA SER A 237 -37.70 34.86 0.39
C SER A 237 -36.60 33.93 0.99
N VAL A 238 -36.96 33.13 2.00
CA VAL A 238 -36.05 32.16 2.61
C VAL A 238 -35.38 31.28 1.54
N ARG A 239 -36.11 30.93 0.52
CA ARG A 239 -35.63 30.14 -0.62
C ARG A 239 -34.55 30.86 -1.41
N GLU A 240 -34.72 32.13 -1.72
CA GLU A 240 -33.74 32.97 -2.42
C GLU A 240 -32.49 33.24 -1.55
N ALA A 241 -32.73 33.48 -0.27
CA ALA A 241 -31.63 33.68 0.68
C ALA A 241 -30.71 32.46 0.79
N LEU A 242 -31.28 31.26 0.90
CA LEU A 242 -30.51 30.01 0.93
C LEU A 242 -29.82 29.76 -0.41
N ARG A 243 -30.47 29.97 -1.53
CA ARG A 243 -29.95 29.82 -2.88
C ARG A 243 -28.72 30.73 -3.12
N GLY A 244 -28.87 32.02 -2.81
CA GLY A 244 -27.76 33.01 -2.93
C GLY A 244 -26.60 32.69 -2.00
N SER A 245 -26.90 32.23 -0.78
CA SER A 245 -25.86 31.84 0.19
C SER A 245 -25.09 30.59 -0.23
N VAL A 246 -25.76 29.58 -0.80
CA VAL A 246 -25.08 28.41 -1.36
C VAL A 246 -24.17 28.80 -2.51
N ALA A 247 -24.66 29.63 -3.46
CA ALA A 247 -23.87 30.08 -4.61
C ALA A 247 -22.62 30.85 -4.15
N GLY A 248 -22.73 31.77 -3.21
CA GLY A 248 -21.59 32.49 -2.63
C GLY A 248 -20.61 31.59 -1.88
N THR A 249 -21.13 30.61 -1.15
CA THR A 249 -20.31 29.67 -0.37
C THR A 249 -19.51 28.71 -1.25
N VAL A 250 -20.14 28.17 -2.32
CA VAL A 250 -19.48 27.28 -3.28
C VAL A 250 -18.28 27.97 -3.94
N ALA A 251 -18.44 29.27 -4.29
CA ALA A 251 -17.36 30.04 -4.92
C ALA A 251 -16.13 30.25 -4.01
N MET A 252 -16.28 30.09 -2.68
CA MET A 252 -15.19 30.24 -1.71
C MET A 252 -14.35 28.94 -1.57
N VAL A 253 -14.84 27.81 -2.07
CA VAL A 253 -14.14 26.53 -1.91
C VAL A 253 -13.06 26.38 -2.99
N PRO A 254 -11.78 26.20 -2.63
CA PRO A 254 -10.69 26.11 -3.60
C PRO A 254 -10.61 24.74 -4.26
N GLU A 255 -11.60 24.43 -5.13
CA GLU A 255 -11.75 23.13 -5.78
C GLU A 255 -10.51 22.72 -6.61
N GLY A 256 -9.88 23.70 -7.27
CA GLY A 256 -8.72 23.47 -8.11
C GLY A 256 -7.48 22.99 -7.36
N LEU A 257 -7.34 23.34 -6.08
CA LEU A 257 -6.16 22.99 -5.30
C LEU A 257 -6.02 21.47 -5.09
N VAL A 258 -7.10 20.81 -4.74
CA VAL A 258 -7.15 19.35 -4.51
C VAL A 258 -6.96 18.59 -5.81
N LEU A 259 -7.60 19.07 -6.90
CA LEU A 259 -7.47 18.46 -8.22
C LEU A 259 -6.04 18.58 -8.76
N LEU A 260 -5.45 19.77 -8.71
CA LEU A 260 -4.10 20.03 -9.22
C LEU A 260 -3.04 19.19 -8.51
N THR A 261 -3.13 19.03 -7.19
CA THR A 261 -2.18 18.20 -6.43
C THR A 261 -2.33 16.73 -6.77
N SER A 262 -3.56 16.22 -6.88
CA SER A 262 -3.81 14.84 -7.29
C SER A 262 -3.27 14.56 -8.70
N VAL A 263 -3.48 15.49 -9.64
CA VAL A 263 -2.94 15.38 -11.00
C VAL A 263 -1.41 15.43 -10.99
N ALA A 264 -0.79 16.34 -10.23
CA ALA A 264 0.65 16.45 -10.12
C ALA A 264 1.30 15.16 -9.60
N PHE A 265 0.75 14.57 -8.53
CA PHE A 265 1.21 13.28 -8.03
C PHE A 265 1.04 12.16 -9.07
N ALA A 266 -0.11 12.08 -9.73
CA ALA A 266 -0.34 11.06 -10.76
C ALA A 266 0.65 11.17 -11.92
N VAL A 267 0.93 12.39 -12.41
CA VAL A 267 1.96 12.63 -13.44
C VAL A 267 3.35 12.23 -12.93
N GLY A 268 3.68 12.55 -11.68
CA GLY A 268 4.93 12.14 -11.03
C GLY A 268 5.11 10.62 -11.02
N VAL A 269 4.09 9.89 -10.56
CA VAL A 269 4.11 8.41 -10.55
C VAL A 269 4.27 7.83 -11.94
N VAL A 270 3.52 8.33 -12.94
CA VAL A 270 3.64 7.86 -14.34
C VAL A 270 5.05 8.13 -14.88
N ARG A 271 5.65 9.28 -14.56
CA ARG A 271 7.01 9.63 -14.99
C ARG A 271 8.06 8.71 -14.38
N LEU A 272 7.94 8.39 -13.07
CA LEU A 272 8.82 7.47 -12.37
C LEU A 272 8.65 6.03 -12.87
N ALA A 273 7.41 5.58 -13.07
CA ALA A 273 7.13 4.25 -13.61
C ALA A 273 7.75 4.04 -15.00
N ARG A 274 7.75 5.08 -15.88
CA ARG A 274 8.45 5.04 -17.18
C ARG A 274 9.97 4.87 -17.04
N ARG A 275 10.53 5.27 -15.90
CA ARG A 275 11.96 5.08 -15.56
C ARG A 275 12.22 3.80 -14.75
N ARG A 276 11.24 2.89 -14.69
CA ARG A 276 11.29 1.63 -13.93
C ARG A 276 11.48 1.83 -12.42
N VAL A 277 11.07 2.99 -11.89
CA VAL A 277 11.03 3.26 -10.45
C VAL A 277 9.63 2.94 -9.94
N LEU A 278 9.54 1.99 -9.01
CA LEU A 278 8.28 1.59 -8.39
C LEU A 278 7.98 2.53 -7.21
N VAL A 279 6.88 3.26 -7.30
CA VAL A 279 6.39 4.14 -6.22
C VAL A 279 5.19 3.47 -5.58
N GLN A 280 5.32 3.08 -4.32
CA GLN A 280 4.26 2.38 -3.59
C GLN A 280 3.15 3.33 -3.10
N GLU A 281 3.49 4.59 -2.83
CA GLU A 281 2.54 5.60 -2.34
C GLU A 281 2.72 6.92 -3.06
N LEU A 282 1.60 7.60 -3.38
CA LEU A 282 1.63 8.93 -4.02
C LEU A 282 2.47 9.96 -3.23
N PRO A 283 2.44 10.01 -1.89
CA PRO A 283 3.29 10.89 -1.10
C PRO A 283 4.79 10.64 -1.22
N ALA A 284 5.21 9.44 -1.60
CA ALA A 284 6.62 9.11 -1.77
C ALA A 284 7.29 9.94 -2.89
N VAL A 285 6.52 10.40 -3.89
CA VAL A 285 7.02 11.29 -4.94
C VAL A 285 7.50 12.62 -4.37
N GLU A 286 6.78 13.16 -3.39
CA GLU A 286 7.13 14.39 -2.68
C GLU A 286 8.36 14.17 -1.79
N ALA A 287 8.37 13.08 -1.02
CA ALA A 287 9.50 12.73 -0.16
C ALA A 287 10.80 12.58 -0.97
N LEU A 288 10.74 11.92 -2.14
CA LEU A 288 11.88 11.81 -3.06
C LEU A 288 12.34 13.18 -3.59
N GLY A 289 11.41 14.10 -3.84
CA GLY A 289 11.70 15.45 -4.30
C GLY A 289 12.38 16.34 -3.25
N SER A 290 12.20 16.04 -1.96
CA SER A 290 12.77 16.79 -0.84
C SER A 290 14.11 16.24 -0.34
N VAL A 291 14.56 15.09 -0.85
CA VAL A 291 15.85 14.48 -0.47
C VAL A 291 17.01 15.32 -0.98
N THR A 292 17.83 15.82 -0.08
CA THR A 292 19.05 16.59 -0.38
C THR A 292 20.32 15.78 -0.21
N VAL A 293 20.30 14.73 0.62
CA VAL A 293 21.45 13.85 0.91
C VAL A 293 20.96 12.41 0.95
N ILE A 294 21.67 11.54 0.26
CA ILE A 294 21.45 10.08 0.30
C ILE A 294 22.70 9.46 0.93
N CYS A 295 22.50 8.82 2.07
CA CYS A 295 23.51 8.00 2.70
C CYS A 295 23.16 6.54 2.38
N SER A 296 24.01 5.87 1.58
CA SER A 296 23.86 4.44 1.32
C SER A 296 24.98 3.69 2.04
N ASP A 297 24.58 2.64 2.75
CA ASP A 297 25.50 1.62 3.26
C ASP A 297 25.54 0.44 2.27
N LYS A 298 26.53 -0.46 2.45
CA LYS A 298 26.75 -1.57 1.52
C LYS A 298 25.59 -2.53 1.46
#